data_832c3d334ca7fd529d7e8b65e3eeebdf
#
_entry.id   832c3d334ca7fd529d7e8b65e3eeebdf
#
_cell.length_a   1.000
_cell.length_b   1.000
_cell.length_c   1.000
_cell.angle_alpha   90.00
_cell.angle_beta   90.00
_cell.angle_gamma   90.00
#
_symmetry.space_group_name_H-M   'P 1'
#
loop_
_entity.id
_entity.type
_entity.pdbx_description
1 polymer ?
#
loop_
_entity_poly.entity_id
_entity_poly.type
_entity_poly.pdbx_seq_one_letter_code
_entity_poly.pdbx_strand_id
1 'polypeptide(L)'
;MGKHIYRLTILIFISIIFSCSGGSSTQSVEDVGDDTPGDNSGGNGGGIIPEPVASFTVSSYSGEAPFDITFTSTSTGEITSWLWNVDDDSDIESTYYTFTHTYDNAGTYNVSLTVIGPGGQNVHTENDIISITEPDTSTETGLLSETMSYDDETREYLIYIPSSYDPN
;
A
#
# COMPACT_ATOMS: atom_id res chain seq x y z
N MET A 1 30.88 -3.72 -13.59
CA MET A 1 31.23 -3.39 -12.19
C MET A 1 29.93 -3.15 -11.47
N GLY A 2 29.38 -4.19 -10.83
CA GLY A 2 28.11 -4.11 -10.13
C GLY A 2 28.26 -3.37 -8.80
N LYS A 3 27.47 -2.34 -8.60
CA LYS A 3 27.33 -1.70 -7.30
C LYS A 3 26.34 -2.53 -6.48
N HIS A 4 26.83 -3.31 -5.53
CA HIS A 4 25.99 -3.90 -4.49
C HIS A 4 25.55 -2.77 -3.53
N ILE A 5 24.28 -2.43 -3.59
CA ILE A 5 23.63 -1.57 -2.60
C ILE A 5 23.24 -2.49 -1.45
N TYR A 6 23.96 -2.40 -0.33
CA TYR A 6 23.54 -3.07 0.91
C TYR A 6 22.33 -2.35 1.48
N ARG A 7 21.15 -2.95 1.36
CA ARG A 7 19.96 -2.52 2.10
C ARG A 7 20.16 -2.87 3.57
N LEU A 8 20.17 -1.86 4.41
CA LEU A 8 20.19 -2.01 5.87
C LEU A 8 18.76 -2.40 6.30
N THR A 9 18.56 -3.69 6.54
CA THR A 9 17.30 -4.20 7.09
C THR A 9 17.26 -3.87 8.57
N ILE A 10 16.45 -2.93 8.97
CA ILE A 10 16.16 -2.65 10.38
C ILE A 10 15.05 -3.61 10.81
N LEU A 11 15.45 -4.70 11.45
CA LEU A 11 14.52 -5.62 12.12
C LEU A 11 14.06 -4.96 13.44
N ILE A 12 12.89 -4.36 13.43
CA ILE A 12 12.22 -3.93 14.65
C ILE A 12 11.45 -5.15 15.19
N PHE A 13 12.05 -5.87 16.13
CA PHE A 13 11.33 -6.88 16.92
C PHE A 13 10.41 -6.16 17.90
N ILE A 14 9.12 -6.05 17.56
CA ILE A 14 8.08 -5.71 18.54
C ILE A 14 7.72 -7.01 19.26
N SER A 15 8.34 -7.24 20.42
CA SER A 15 7.99 -8.35 21.30
C SER A 15 6.68 -8.01 22.02
N ILE A 16 5.56 -8.50 21.51
CA ILE A 16 4.28 -8.42 22.22
C ILE A 16 4.25 -9.56 23.23
N ILE A 17 4.48 -9.23 24.49
CA ILE A 17 4.30 -10.17 25.60
C ILE A 17 2.79 -10.23 25.92
N PHE A 18 2.11 -11.22 25.40
CA PHE A 18 0.74 -11.54 25.80
C PHE A 18 0.81 -12.28 27.16
N SER A 19 0.56 -11.57 28.25
CA SER A 19 0.32 -12.18 29.55
C SER A 19 -1.17 -12.49 29.66
N CYS A 20 -1.53 -13.74 29.40
CA CYS A 20 -2.86 -14.27 29.68
C CYS A 20 -2.89 -14.69 31.14
N SER A 21 -3.56 -13.91 32.02
CA SER A 21 -3.97 -14.35 33.34
C SER A 21 -5.47 -14.56 33.32
N GLY A 22 -5.87 -15.83 33.25
CA GLY A 22 -7.25 -16.22 33.42
C GLY A 22 -7.70 -16.08 34.87
N GLY A 23 -8.84 -15.42 35.05
CA GLY A 23 -9.53 -15.32 36.32
C GLY A 23 -11.03 -15.22 36.05
N SER A 24 -11.69 -16.38 36.00
CA SER A 24 -13.16 -16.47 36.08
C SER A 24 -13.60 -16.22 37.53
N SER A 25 -14.36 -15.15 37.78
CA SER A 25 -15.19 -15.08 38.97
C SER A 25 -16.52 -14.40 38.63
N THR A 26 -17.55 -15.21 38.53
CA THR A 26 -18.96 -14.76 38.65
C THR A 26 -19.20 -14.34 40.09
N GLN A 27 -19.42 -13.07 40.34
CA GLN A 27 -20.04 -12.61 41.59
C GLN A 27 -21.38 -11.92 41.26
N SER A 28 -22.43 -12.52 41.77
CA SER A 28 -23.74 -11.93 41.92
C SER A 28 -23.69 -10.77 42.95
N VAL A 29 -24.08 -9.60 42.53
CA VAL A 29 -24.18 -8.41 43.39
C VAL A 29 -25.55 -8.41 44.05
N GLU A 30 -25.56 -8.64 45.35
CA GLU A 30 -26.74 -8.31 46.18
C GLU A 30 -26.63 -6.84 46.58
N ASP A 31 -27.70 -6.13 46.27
CA ASP A 31 -27.94 -4.74 46.63
C ASP A 31 -28.01 -4.58 48.16
N VAL A 32 -27.08 -3.84 48.74
CA VAL A 32 -27.21 -3.30 50.11
C VAL A 32 -26.94 -1.81 50.06
N GLY A 33 -27.99 -1.04 50.16
CA GLY A 33 -27.90 0.41 50.30
C GLY A 33 -27.09 0.82 51.53
N ASP A 34 -26.09 1.65 51.33
CA ASP A 34 -25.47 2.48 52.38
C ASP A 34 -25.44 3.94 51.92
N ASP A 35 -26.32 4.72 52.52
CA ASP A 35 -26.35 6.18 52.44
C ASP A 35 -25.21 6.76 53.27
N THR A 36 -24.03 6.95 52.67
CA THR A 36 -22.97 7.80 53.24
C THR A 36 -22.67 8.98 52.30
N PRO A 37 -22.98 10.22 52.68
CA PRO A 37 -22.58 11.38 51.88
C PRO A 37 -21.13 11.74 52.12
N GLY A 38 -20.30 11.56 51.10
CA GLY A 38 -18.97 12.19 51.06
C GLY A 38 -17.82 11.29 50.71
N ASP A 39 -17.83 10.55 49.62
CA ASP A 39 -16.62 10.12 48.96
C ASP A 39 -16.55 10.72 47.55
N ASN A 40 -15.79 11.79 47.48
CA ASN A 40 -15.39 12.38 46.20
C ASN A 40 -14.27 11.54 45.62
N SER A 41 -14.52 10.27 45.44
CA SER A 41 -13.66 9.40 44.64
C SER A 41 -13.74 9.90 43.20
N GLY A 42 -12.76 10.71 42.82
CA GLY A 42 -12.56 11.15 41.47
C GLY A 42 -12.58 9.92 40.54
N GLY A 43 -13.73 9.63 40.00
CA GLY A 43 -13.85 8.65 38.92
C GLY A 43 -12.90 9.07 37.82
N ASN A 44 -11.79 8.36 37.73
CA ASN A 44 -10.91 8.44 36.58
C ASN A 44 -11.74 7.93 35.39
N GLY A 45 -12.50 8.85 34.80
CA GLY A 45 -13.25 8.63 33.57
C GLY A 45 -12.23 8.43 32.45
N GLY A 46 -11.56 7.31 32.47
CA GLY A 46 -10.79 6.84 31.32
C GLY A 46 -11.78 6.61 30.18
N GLY A 47 -12.06 7.67 29.41
CA GLY A 47 -12.87 7.57 28.22
C GLY A 47 -12.29 6.46 27.34
N ILE A 48 -13.13 5.56 26.88
CA ILE A 48 -12.73 4.54 25.91
C ILE A 48 -12.33 5.30 24.63
N ILE A 49 -11.04 5.28 24.32
CA ILE A 49 -10.54 5.81 23.05
C ILE A 49 -10.91 4.77 21.98
N PRO A 50 -11.72 5.10 20.98
CA PRO A 50 -12.11 4.15 19.95
C PRO A 50 -10.90 3.80 19.08
N GLU A 51 -10.91 2.57 18.56
CA GLU A 51 -9.93 2.16 17.55
C GLU A 51 -10.02 3.05 16.31
N PRO A 52 -8.88 3.35 15.66
CA PRO A 52 -8.89 4.01 14.37
C PRO A 52 -9.51 3.10 13.30
N VAL A 53 -9.98 3.70 12.21
CA VAL A 53 -10.50 2.97 11.06
C VAL A 53 -9.59 3.25 9.87
N ALA A 54 -8.95 2.21 9.34
CA ALA A 54 -8.07 2.29 8.18
C ALA A 54 -8.87 2.48 6.89
N SER A 55 -8.45 3.42 6.06
CA SER A 55 -8.97 3.65 4.72
C SER A 55 -7.96 4.45 3.92
N PHE A 56 -7.95 4.28 2.58
CA PHE A 56 -7.04 5.01 1.71
C PHE A 56 -7.63 5.28 0.33
N THR A 57 -6.93 6.11 -0.43
CA THR A 57 -7.16 6.36 -1.85
C THR A 57 -5.84 6.30 -2.60
N VAL A 58 -5.89 6.00 -3.89
CA VAL A 58 -4.76 5.94 -4.81
C VAL A 58 -4.96 6.92 -5.96
N SER A 59 -3.87 7.45 -6.53
CA SER A 59 -3.93 8.38 -7.68
C SER A 59 -4.32 7.68 -8.98
N SER A 60 -3.99 6.41 -9.13
CA SER A 60 -4.37 5.56 -10.26
C SER A 60 -4.43 4.09 -9.82
N TYR A 61 -5.23 3.31 -10.53
CA TYR A 61 -5.35 1.85 -10.36
C TYR A 61 -4.56 1.07 -11.41
N SER A 62 -4.02 1.76 -12.44
CA SER A 62 -3.27 1.10 -13.51
C SER A 62 -2.30 2.06 -14.19
N GLY A 63 -1.28 1.48 -14.84
CA GLY A 63 -0.28 2.20 -15.62
C GLY A 63 0.64 1.25 -16.37
N GLU A 64 1.64 1.81 -17.07
CA GLU A 64 2.71 1.08 -17.74
C GLU A 64 4.01 1.26 -16.96
N ALA A 65 4.73 0.17 -16.74
CA ALA A 65 5.99 0.19 -15.97
C ALA A 65 7.10 0.98 -16.70
N PRO A 66 7.91 1.80 -15.98
CA PRO A 66 7.78 2.16 -14.57
C PRO A 66 6.66 3.19 -14.34
N PHE A 67 5.83 3.01 -13.31
CA PHE A 67 4.68 3.87 -13.06
C PHE A 67 4.58 4.32 -11.60
N ASP A 68 4.41 5.63 -11.41
CA ASP A 68 4.29 6.25 -10.09
C ASP A 68 2.83 6.30 -9.62
N ILE A 69 2.57 5.77 -8.43
CA ILE A 69 1.27 5.85 -7.79
C ILE A 69 1.42 6.55 -6.43
N THR A 70 0.58 7.55 -6.19
CA THR A 70 0.50 8.22 -4.90
C THR A 70 -0.61 7.60 -4.06
N PHE A 71 -0.25 7.18 -2.85
CA PHE A 71 -1.13 6.64 -1.84
C PHE A 71 -1.42 7.71 -0.79
N THR A 72 -2.68 7.84 -0.40
CA THR A 72 -3.10 8.81 0.61
C THR A 72 -4.06 8.15 1.58
N SER A 73 -3.75 8.21 2.88
CA SER A 73 -4.64 7.73 3.92
C SER A 73 -5.90 8.61 4.01
N THR A 74 -7.05 7.97 4.09
CA THR A 74 -8.35 8.60 4.43
C THR A 74 -8.90 8.05 5.75
N SER A 75 -8.03 7.42 6.51
CA SER A 75 -8.35 6.80 7.80
C SER A 75 -8.88 7.81 8.80
N THR A 76 -9.72 7.33 9.73
CA THR A 76 -10.38 8.16 10.76
C THR A 76 -10.03 7.67 12.16
N GLY A 77 -10.23 8.54 13.16
CA GLY A 77 -9.89 8.30 14.56
C GLY A 77 -8.57 8.97 14.95
N GLU A 78 -8.12 8.72 16.19
CA GLU A 78 -6.80 9.20 16.65
C GLU A 78 -5.72 8.28 16.13
N ILE A 79 -4.90 8.76 15.18
CA ILE A 79 -3.86 7.98 14.51
C ILE A 79 -2.50 8.59 14.83
N THR A 80 -1.57 7.75 15.26
CA THR A 80 -0.18 8.12 15.57
C THR A 80 0.81 7.55 14.56
N SER A 81 0.44 6.49 13.82
CA SER A 81 1.33 5.83 12.85
C SER A 81 0.54 5.22 11.70
N TRP A 82 1.17 5.23 10.52
CA TRP A 82 0.74 4.55 9.31
C TRP A 82 1.82 3.55 8.91
N LEU A 83 1.43 2.37 8.46
CA LEU A 83 2.33 1.35 7.91
C LEU A 83 1.73 0.87 6.61
N TRP A 84 2.43 1.13 5.50
CA TRP A 84 2.00 0.75 4.17
C TRP A 84 2.80 -0.43 3.66
N ASN A 85 2.10 -1.37 3.03
CA ASN A 85 2.67 -2.41 2.18
C ASN A 85 1.93 -2.35 0.85
N VAL A 86 2.65 -2.18 -0.27
CA VAL A 86 2.05 -1.88 -1.56
C VAL A 86 2.59 -2.72 -2.73
N ASP A 87 3.56 -3.60 -2.49
CA ASP A 87 4.25 -4.39 -3.53
C ASP A 87 4.30 -5.90 -3.26
N ASP A 88 3.43 -6.39 -2.39
CA ASP A 88 3.25 -7.82 -2.06
C ASP A 88 4.44 -8.49 -1.35
N ASP A 89 5.41 -7.73 -0.91
CA ASP A 89 6.47 -8.26 -0.06
C ASP A 89 6.13 -8.14 1.44
N SER A 90 7.05 -8.40 2.33
CA SER A 90 6.84 -8.29 3.77
C SER A 90 7.35 -6.99 4.36
N ASP A 91 7.87 -6.11 3.54
CA ASP A 91 8.48 -4.86 3.96
C ASP A 91 7.42 -3.75 4.11
N ILE A 92 7.77 -2.69 4.78
CA ILE A 92 6.95 -1.48 4.91
C ILE A 92 7.58 -0.39 4.05
N GLU A 93 6.88 0.00 2.98
CA GLU A 93 7.38 0.99 2.02
C GLU A 93 7.29 2.40 2.56
N SER A 94 6.33 2.66 3.46
CA SER A 94 6.15 3.99 4.01
C SER A 94 5.47 4.00 5.37
N THR A 95 5.80 5.03 6.15
CA THR A 95 5.15 5.37 7.44
C THR A 95 4.52 6.76 7.40
N TYR A 96 4.37 7.36 6.24
CA TYR A 96 3.81 8.69 6.08
C TYR A 96 2.32 8.62 5.75
N TYR A 97 1.60 9.70 6.07
CA TYR A 97 0.18 9.89 5.72
C TYR A 97 -0.05 9.80 4.20
N THR A 98 0.88 10.30 3.41
CA THR A 98 0.88 10.20 1.94
C THR A 98 2.30 9.96 1.44
N PHE A 99 2.43 9.16 0.38
CA PHE A 99 3.72 8.90 -0.28
C PHE A 99 3.48 8.45 -1.71
N THR A 100 4.55 8.40 -2.50
CA THR A 100 4.53 7.87 -3.88
C THR A 100 5.45 6.66 -3.95
N HIS A 101 4.97 5.60 -4.57
CA HIS A 101 5.71 4.38 -4.88
C HIS A 101 5.79 4.21 -6.39
N THR A 102 6.96 3.75 -6.88
CA THR A 102 7.20 3.46 -8.30
C THR A 102 7.17 1.96 -8.51
N TYR A 103 6.25 1.50 -9.34
CA TYR A 103 6.19 0.11 -9.79
C TYR A 103 7.05 -0.06 -11.04
N ASP A 104 8.21 -0.68 -10.87
CA ASP A 104 9.19 -0.89 -11.95
C ASP A 104 8.85 -2.09 -12.85
N ASN A 105 7.98 -2.99 -12.40
CA ASN A 105 7.64 -4.22 -13.10
C ASN A 105 6.13 -4.31 -13.35
N ALA A 106 5.76 -4.99 -14.43
CA ALA A 106 4.37 -5.35 -14.67
C ALA A 106 3.89 -6.39 -13.66
N GLY A 107 2.63 -6.29 -13.27
CA GLY A 107 2.02 -7.19 -12.30
C GLY A 107 0.70 -6.65 -11.78
N THR A 108 0.07 -7.43 -10.92
CA THR A 108 -1.04 -6.99 -10.07
C THR A 108 -0.57 -7.00 -8.62
N TYR A 109 -0.90 -5.95 -7.88
CA TYR A 109 -0.38 -5.74 -6.54
C TYR A 109 -1.51 -5.49 -5.54
N ASN A 110 -1.35 -6.09 -4.36
CA ASN A 110 -2.21 -5.81 -3.21
C ASN A 110 -1.72 -4.56 -2.49
N VAL A 111 -2.63 -3.84 -1.88
CA VAL A 111 -2.31 -2.68 -1.06
C VAL A 111 -2.88 -2.86 0.33
N SER A 112 -2.06 -2.68 1.33
CA SER A 112 -2.43 -2.78 2.73
C SER A 112 -1.98 -1.54 3.50
N LEU A 113 -2.89 -0.98 4.29
CA LEU A 113 -2.62 0.09 5.24
C LEU A 113 -2.97 -0.37 6.64
N THR A 114 -2.00 -0.36 7.54
CA THR A 114 -2.21 -0.47 8.98
C THR A 114 -2.12 0.90 9.60
N VAL A 115 -3.14 1.29 10.37
CA VAL A 115 -3.13 2.50 11.19
C VAL A 115 -3.10 2.12 12.67
N ILE A 116 -2.32 2.88 13.45
CA ILE A 116 -2.12 2.65 14.87
C ILE A 116 -2.45 3.95 15.62
N GLY A 117 -3.17 3.84 16.71
CA GLY A 117 -3.51 4.96 17.59
C GLY A 117 -3.67 4.52 19.05
N PRO A 118 -3.98 5.46 19.95
CA PRO A 118 -4.14 5.13 21.37
C PRO A 118 -5.28 4.16 21.66
N GLY A 119 -6.30 4.07 20.77
CA GLY A 119 -7.42 3.14 20.88
C GLY A 119 -7.14 1.73 20.32
N GLY A 120 -5.99 1.51 19.69
CA GLY A 120 -5.64 0.22 19.06
C GLY A 120 -5.07 0.38 17.66
N GLN A 121 -5.20 -0.67 16.86
CA GLN A 121 -4.78 -0.69 15.46
C GLN A 121 -5.88 -1.25 14.57
N ASN A 122 -5.90 -0.82 13.31
CA ASN A 122 -6.81 -1.34 12.29
C ASN A 122 -6.08 -1.50 10.97
N VAL A 123 -6.46 -2.51 10.19
CA VAL A 123 -5.85 -2.84 8.90
C VAL A 123 -6.94 -2.81 7.82
N HIS A 124 -6.62 -2.18 6.70
CA HIS A 124 -7.42 -2.23 5.48
C HIS A 124 -6.56 -2.76 4.34
N THR A 125 -7.02 -3.82 3.68
CA THR A 125 -6.33 -4.45 2.55
C THR A 125 -7.26 -4.55 1.36
N GLU A 126 -6.77 -4.13 0.20
CA GLU A 126 -7.42 -4.32 -1.08
C GLU A 126 -6.52 -5.19 -1.96
N ASN A 127 -7.07 -6.33 -2.41
CA ASN A 127 -6.32 -7.29 -3.22
C ASN A 127 -6.44 -6.94 -4.70
N ASP A 128 -5.33 -7.14 -5.44
CA ASP A 128 -5.23 -6.94 -6.88
C ASP A 128 -5.72 -5.55 -7.35
N ILE A 129 -5.62 -4.54 -6.48
CA ILE A 129 -6.15 -3.20 -6.74
C ILE A 129 -5.31 -2.42 -7.76
N ILE A 130 -4.01 -2.69 -7.84
CA ILE A 130 -3.08 -2.04 -8.77
C ILE A 130 -2.75 -3.02 -9.90
N SER A 131 -2.86 -2.58 -11.15
CA SER A 131 -2.53 -3.35 -12.34
C SER A 131 -1.54 -2.59 -13.21
N ILE A 132 -0.31 -3.07 -13.27
CA ILE A 132 0.78 -2.50 -14.07
C ILE A 132 1.04 -3.41 -15.27
N THR A 133 1.12 -2.83 -16.46
CA THR A 133 1.45 -3.54 -17.70
C THR A 133 2.88 -3.27 -18.12
N GLU A 134 3.45 -4.16 -18.93
CA GLU A 134 4.70 -3.86 -19.64
C GLU A 134 4.48 -2.68 -20.57
N PRO A 135 5.47 -1.80 -20.74
CA PRO A 135 5.42 -0.77 -21.77
C PRO A 135 5.34 -1.42 -23.15
N ASP A 136 4.46 -0.90 -24.00
CA ASP A 136 4.39 -1.36 -25.39
C ASP A 136 5.68 -1.00 -26.13
N THR A 137 6.61 -1.92 -26.10
CA THR A 137 7.87 -1.83 -26.85
C THR A 137 7.74 -2.39 -28.27
N SER A 138 6.52 -2.64 -28.73
CA SER A 138 6.24 -3.07 -30.10
C SER A 138 6.45 -1.91 -31.10
N THR A 139 7.67 -1.37 -31.11
CA THR A 139 8.19 -0.79 -32.34
C THR A 139 8.21 -1.96 -33.31
N GLU A 140 7.41 -1.91 -34.36
CA GLU A 140 7.51 -2.89 -35.44
C GLU A 140 8.95 -2.86 -35.94
N THR A 141 9.78 -3.74 -35.37
CA THR A 141 11.18 -3.86 -35.76
C THR A 141 11.29 -5.00 -36.77
N GLY A 142 12.14 -4.82 -37.75
CA GLY A 142 12.36 -5.81 -38.78
C GLY A 142 12.09 -5.28 -40.18
N LEU A 143 11.77 -6.19 -41.09
CA LEU A 143 11.49 -5.85 -42.48
C LEU A 143 9.99 -5.51 -42.65
N LEU A 144 9.72 -4.23 -42.92
CA LEU A 144 8.41 -3.76 -43.36
C LEU A 144 8.38 -3.76 -44.89
N SER A 145 7.28 -4.24 -45.44
CA SER A 145 7.02 -4.20 -46.89
C SER A 145 6.08 -3.03 -47.18
N GLU A 146 6.56 -2.10 -47.98
CA GLU A 146 5.82 -0.94 -48.45
C GLU A 146 5.73 -0.94 -49.98
N THR A 147 4.65 -0.39 -50.51
CA THR A 147 4.46 -0.27 -51.95
C THR A 147 4.40 1.19 -52.39
N MET A 148 5.10 1.53 -53.45
CA MET A 148 5.02 2.85 -54.06
C MET A 148 4.67 2.69 -55.55
N SER A 149 3.69 3.46 -56.04
CA SER A 149 3.35 3.53 -57.45
C SER A 149 3.97 4.81 -58.05
N TYR A 150 4.72 4.59 -59.12
CA TYR A 150 5.33 5.67 -59.89
C TYR A 150 5.28 5.27 -61.38
N ASP A 151 4.77 6.13 -62.26
CA ASP A 151 4.68 5.93 -63.72
C ASP A 151 3.94 4.64 -64.09
N ASP A 152 2.75 4.43 -63.46
CA ASP A 152 1.88 3.25 -63.61
C ASP A 152 2.54 1.90 -63.20
N GLU A 153 3.74 1.93 -62.63
CA GLU A 153 4.37 0.75 -62.04
C GLU A 153 4.27 0.78 -60.52
N THR A 154 3.83 -0.34 -59.94
CA THR A 154 3.88 -0.54 -58.47
C THR A 154 5.13 -1.29 -58.12
N ARG A 155 5.91 -0.73 -57.23
CA ARG A 155 7.15 -1.35 -56.70
C ARG A 155 7.01 -1.58 -55.22
N GLU A 156 7.40 -2.77 -54.79
CA GLU A 156 7.53 -3.16 -53.41
C GLU A 156 8.97 -2.88 -52.94
N TYR A 157 9.10 -2.28 -51.77
CA TYR A 157 10.38 -2.14 -51.12
C TYR A 157 10.31 -2.52 -49.65
N LEU A 158 11.41 -3.03 -49.16
CA LEU A 158 11.55 -3.47 -47.80
C LEU A 158 12.31 -2.40 -47.01
N ILE A 159 11.68 -1.97 -45.92
CA ILE A 159 12.31 -1.04 -44.97
C ILE A 159 12.71 -1.87 -43.76
N TYR A 160 13.98 -1.85 -43.40
CA TYR A 160 14.45 -2.45 -42.17
C TYR A 160 14.47 -1.39 -41.07
N ILE A 161 13.68 -1.60 -40.02
CA ILE A 161 13.70 -0.79 -38.81
C ILE A 161 14.50 -1.54 -37.75
N PRO A 162 15.71 -1.07 -37.37
CA PRO A 162 16.50 -1.72 -36.33
C PRO A 162 15.82 -1.55 -34.98
N SER A 163 16.01 -2.54 -34.09
CA SER A 163 15.46 -2.54 -32.72
C SER A 163 15.97 -1.38 -31.83
N SER A 164 17.00 -0.68 -32.27
CA SER A 164 17.55 0.51 -31.61
C SER A 164 17.01 1.83 -32.19
N TYR A 165 16.07 1.77 -33.13
CA TYR A 165 15.48 2.99 -33.71
C TYR A 165 14.53 3.63 -32.72
N ASP A 166 14.82 4.89 -32.34
CA ASP A 166 13.94 5.76 -31.54
C ASP A 166 13.36 6.82 -32.47
N PRO A 167 12.02 6.86 -32.66
CA PRO A 167 11.35 7.83 -33.55
C PRO A 167 11.20 9.22 -32.96
N ASN A 168 11.63 9.50 -31.68
CA ASN A 168 11.51 10.79 -31.01
C ASN A 168 12.67 11.74 -31.28
#